data_32477e9eaab877a5e1022a6b4e3fb68c
#
_entry.id   32477e9eaab877a5e1022a6b4e3fb68c
#
_cell.length_a   1.000
_cell.length_b   1.000
_cell.length_c   1.000
_cell.angle_alpha   90.00
_cell.angle_beta   90.00
_cell.angle_gamma   90.00
#
_symmetry.space_group_name_H-M   'P 1'
#
loop_
_entity.id
_entity.type
_entity.pdbx_description
1 polymer ?
#
loop_
_entity_poly.entity_id
_entity_poly.type
_entity_poly.pdbx_seq_one_letter_code
_entity_poly.pdbx_strand_id
1 'polypeptide(L)'
;VTSPEFCDIGYKANNPLHLKFTKRDSSIFLRYVSTGVTTDNLQKAMNNVYGDPILYAYDVKAYNPDSTAVVIDMTTLFTTNVKDLSFFADAMMGGMVKISSSFKKEASYLDEIKAFDDNLSVKTVMSYGVSLNVMGMMKLMDDYPFTATVTRSILLLPEDKMIPRISDSRMGIFNSTKTRLSITKEDEIGSYSVAHRWRLEPKDVEAYKRGELVEPVKQIVFYVDDAFPELWKEPIRQAVTTWNAAFEKIGFKNVMVAKDFPKDDPDFDPDNLKYSCIRYVANSTANAMGPSWTDPTTGEIINASVLVYGNIIQLINNWRFVQTSQLDPSVRGKKLPDDVVKASLVYVVAHEVGHCLGFMHNMASSAAFPVDSLRSVSFTQKY
;
A
#
# COMPACT_ATOMS: atom_id res chain seq x y z
N VAL A 1 5.45 -3.64 9.61
CA VAL A 1 6.31 -4.61 10.33
C VAL A 1 7.73 -4.11 10.34
N THR A 2 8.37 -4.17 11.50
CA THR A 2 9.79 -3.80 11.68
C THR A 2 10.55 -4.97 12.28
N SER A 3 11.20 -5.75 11.44
CA SER A 3 12.14 -6.80 11.84
C SER A 3 13.06 -7.14 10.66
N PRO A 4 14.37 -7.29 10.90
CA PRO A 4 15.32 -7.51 9.81
C PRO A 4 15.44 -8.95 9.34
N GLU A 5 14.84 -9.94 10.01
CA GLU A 5 15.23 -11.34 9.80
C GLU A 5 14.27 -12.15 8.94
N PHE A 6 12.98 -12.26 9.30
CA PHE A 6 12.06 -13.20 8.65
C PHE A 6 10.91 -12.53 7.90
N CYS A 7 10.93 -11.21 7.79
CA CYS A 7 9.92 -10.45 7.05
C CYS A 7 10.52 -9.17 6.48
N ASP A 8 9.93 -8.69 5.40
CA ASP A 8 10.31 -7.41 4.79
C ASP A 8 9.87 -6.26 5.68
N ILE A 9 10.83 -5.43 6.10
CA ILE A 9 10.56 -4.27 6.95
C ILE A 9 9.73 -3.24 6.19
N GLY A 10 8.74 -2.67 6.88
CA GLY A 10 7.86 -1.64 6.33
C GLY A 10 6.86 -2.16 5.30
N TYR A 11 6.84 -3.46 5.05
CA TYR A 11 5.98 -4.05 4.04
C TYR A 11 4.54 -4.22 4.54
N LYS A 12 3.59 -4.15 3.60
CA LYS A 12 2.18 -4.49 3.83
C LYS A 12 2.04 -6.01 3.86
N ALA A 13 1.86 -6.57 5.04
CA ALA A 13 1.85 -8.02 5.22
C ALA A 13 0.59 -8.70 4.66
N ASN A 14 -0.58 -8.02 4.73
CA ASN A 14 -1.86 -8.58 4.34
C ASN A 14 -2.70 -7.58 3.53
N ASN A 15 -3.69 -8.08 2.80
CA ASN A 15 -4.71 -7.22 2.21
C ASN A 15 -5.57 -6.58 3.31
N PRO A 16 -6.05 -5.33 3.12
CA PRO A 16 -6.96 -4.71 4.05
C PRO A 16 -8.23 -5.54 4.24
N LEU A 17 -8.68 -5.63 5.48
CA LEU A 17 -9.98 -6.23 5.81
C LEU A 17 -11.04 -5.14 5.81
N HIS A 18 -12.18 -5.39 5.17
CA HIS A 18 -13.35 -4.54 5.28
C HIS A 18 -14.22 -5.06 6.43
N LEU A 19 -14.33 -4.26 7.48
CA LEU A 19 -14.95 -4.66 8.73
C LEU A 19 -16.12 -3.73 9.07
N LYS A 20 -17.11 -4.27 9.80
CA LYS A 20 -18.16 -3.45 10.44
C LYS A 20 -18.45 -3.94 11.85
N PHE A 21 -18.84 -3.01 12.70
CA PHE A 21 -19.37 -3.31 14.01
C PHE A 21 -20.90 -3.38 13.96
N THR A 22 -21.47 -4.37 14.62
CA THR A 22 -22.92 -4.49 14.81
C THR A 22 -23.22 -4.77 16.28
N LYS A 23 -24.21 -4.08 16.83
CA LYS A 23 -24.64 -4.27 18.23
C LYS A 23 -25.83 -5.21 18.28
N ARG A 24 -25.82 -6.15 19.21
CA ARG A 24 -26.97 -6.94 19.60
C ARG A 24 -26.96 -7.12 21.12
N ASP A 25 -27.99 -6.65 21.77
CA ASP A 25 -28.10 -6.66 23.22
C ASP A 25 -26.88 -5.98 23.91
N SER A 26 -26.17 -6.70 24.74
CA SER A 26 -24.94 -6.28 25.43
C SER A 26 -23.65 -6.63 24.69
N SER A 27 -23.74 -7.12 23.46
CA SER A 27 -22.57 -7.56 22.69
C SER A 27 -22.37 -6.72 21.42
N ILE A 28 -21.11 -6.48 21.09
CA ILE A 28 -20.67 -5.88 19.83
C ILE A 28 -19.98 -6.96 19.01
N PHE A 29 -20.44 -7.18 17.80
CA PHE A 29 -19.84 -8.11 16.86
C PHE A 29 -19.01 -7.37 15.83
N LEU A 30 -17.73 -7.73 15.72
CA LEU A 30 -16.88 -7.35 14.60
C LEU A 30 -17.12 -8.36 13.47
N ARG A 31 -17.57 -7.85 12.33
CA ARG A 31 -17.91 -8.66 11.16
C ARG A 31 -17.03 -8.32 9.97
N TYR A 32 -16.70 -9.35 9.20
CA TYR A 32 -16.10 -9.18 7.88
C TYR A 32 -17.19 -8.82 6.86
N VAL A 33 -17.00 -7.70 6.14
CA VAL A 33 -17.93 -7.29 5.09
C VAL A 33 -17.44 -7.83 3.76
N SER A 34 -18.20 -8.74 3.17
CA SER A 34 -17.91 -9.24 1.82
C SER A 34 -18.27 -8.17 0.79
N THR A 35 -17.27 -7.66 0.09
CA THR A 35 -17.45 -6.69 -1.01
C THR A 35 -17.34 -7.32 -2.39
N GLY A 36 -17.06 -8.61 -2.43
CA GLY A 36 -16.83 -9.35 -3.67
C GLY A 36 -18.08 -9.63 -4.49
N VAL A 37 -19.28 -9.59 -3.87
CA VAL A 37 -20.56 -9.85 -4.54
C VAL A 37 -21.44 -8.61 -4.47
N THR A 38 -22.01 -8.23 -5.61
CA THR A 38 -22.89 -7.07 -5.75
C THR A 38 -24.17 -7.47 -6.48
N THR A 39 -25.23 -6.68 -6.28
CA THR A 39 -26.50 -6.89 -7.00
C THR A 39 -27.23 -5.57 -7.22
N ASP A 40 -28.00 -5.49 -8.28
CA ASP A 40 -28.87 -4.34 -8.57
C ASP A 40 -30.28 -4.55 -8.01
N ASN A 41 -30.77 -5.78 -7.96
CA ASN A 41 -32.17 -6.07 -7.69
C ASN A 41 -32.44 -7.27 -6.76
N LEU A 42 -31.40 -7.91 -6.25
CA LEU A 42 -31.51 -9.13 -5.43
C LEU A 42 -31.07 -8.92 -3.98
N GLN A 43 -31.00 -7.68 -3.49
CA GLN A 43 -30.45 -7.40 -2.16
C GLN A 43 -31.12 -8.22 -1.04
N LYS A 44 -32.43 -8.41 -1.10
CA LYS A 44 -33.15 -9.24 -0.10
C LYS A 44 -32.74 -10.70 -0.18
N ALA A 45 -32.60 -11.24 -1.39
CA ALA A 45 -32.15 -12.61 -1.58
C ALA A 45 -30.69 -12.80 -1.16
N MET A 46 -29.83 -11.83 -1.51
CA MET A 46 -28.42 -11.82 -1.07
C MET A 46 -28.31 -11.82 0.44
N ASN A 47 -29.07 -10.98 1.14
CA ASN A 47 -29.05 -10.92 2.61
C ASN A 47 -29.44 -12.26 3.28
N ASN A 48 -30.20 -13.11 2.59
CA ASN A 48 -30.57 -14.43 3.10
C ASN A 48 -29.46 -15.48 2.91
N VAL A 49 -28.55 -15.26 1.97
CA VAL A 49 -27.51 -16.24 1.59
C VAL A 49 -26.13 -15.77 2.02
N TYR A 50 -25.84 -14.49 1.85
CA TYR A 50 -24.54 -13.89 2.13
C TYR A 50 -24.61 -13.07 3.42
N GLY A 51 -24.48 -13.76 4.55
CA GLY A 51 -24.30 -13.10 5.84
C GLY A 51 -22.85 -12.66 6.05
N ASP A 52 -22.62 -11.50 6.67
CA ASP A 52 -21.28 -11.09 7.06
C ASP A 52 -20.80 -11.96 8.23
N PRO A 53 -19.72 -12.73 8.08
CA PRO A 53 -19.21 -13.58 9.15
C PRO A 53 -18.82 -12.78 10.38
N ILE A 54 -19.07 -13.31 11.56
CA ILE A 54 -18.58 -12.74 12.82
C ILE A 54 -17.15 -13.20 13.01
N LEU A 55 -16.21 -12.23 13.10
CA LEU A 55 -14.82 -12.48 13.43
C LEU A 55 -14.62 -12.53 14.95
N TYR A 56 -15.22 -11.57 15.67
CA TYR A 56 -15.10 -11.44 17.11
C TYR A 56 -16.41 -10.94 17.73
N ALA A 57 -16.60 -11.32 18.98
CA ALA A 57 -17.67 -10.80 19.85
C ALA A 57 -17.02 -10.13 21.07
N TYR A 58 -17.47 -8.94 21.40
CA TYR A 58 -17.01 -8.15 22.53
C TYR A 58 -18.16 -7.80 23.42
N ASP A 59 -17.98 -7.90 24.74
CA ASP A 59 -18.91 -7.40 25.71
C ASP A 59 -18.83 -5.87 25.81
N VAL A 60 -19.97 -5.21 25.89
CA VAL A 60 -20.01 -3.79 26.21
C VAL A 60 -19.54 -3.60 27.65
N LYS A 61 -18.49 -2.80 27.85
CA LYS A 61 -17.91 -2.49 29.16
C LYS A 61 -18.53 -1.25 29.77
N ALA A 62 -18.89 -0.28 28.96
CA ALA A 62 -19.53 0.96 29.41
C ALA A 62 -20.31 1.62 28.26
N TYR A 63 -21.19 2.54 28.62
CA TYR A 63 -21.90 3.45 27.74
C TYR A 63 -21.51 4.89 28.07
N ASN A 64 -21.51 5.77 27.07
CA ASN A 64 -21.50 7.21 27.34
C ASN A 64 -22.84 7.67 27.97
N PRO A 65 -22.92 8.88 28.57
CA PRO A 65 -24.10 9.31 29.32
C PRO A 65 -25.43 9.27 28.56
N ASP A 66 -25.41 9.55 27.28
CA ASP A 66 -26.57 9.55 26.38
C ASP A 66 -26.80 8.21 25.66
N SER A 67 -26.00 7.19 25.94
CA SER A 67 -26.05 5.82 25.36
C SER A 67 -25.92 5.78 23.84
N THR A 68 -25.31 6.79 23.22
CA THR A 68 -25.04 6.85 21.79
C THR A 68 -23.74 6.17 21.42
N ALA A 69 -22.81 5.93 22.36
CA ALA A 69 -21.56 5.25 22.19
C ALA A 69 -21.33 4.15 23.24
N VAL A 70 -20.52 3.17 22.88
CA VAL A 70 -20.15 2.06 23.77
C VAL A 70 -18.65 1.91 23.83
N VAL A 71 -18.15 1.42 24.97
CA VAL A 71 -16.76 1.03 25.17
C VAL A 71 -16.64 -0.49 25.12
N ILE A 72 -15.71 -0.98 24.32
CA ILE A 72 -15.35 -2.40 24.22
C ILE A 72 -13.84 -2.58 24.39
N ASP A 73 -13.42 -3.75 24.85
CA ASP A 73 -12.02 -4.10 24.99
C ASP A 73 -11.58 -4.96 23.78
N MET A 74 -10.75 -4.42 22.94
CA MET A 74 -10.20 -5.08 21.75
C MET A 74 -8.74 -5.54 21.92
N THR A 75 -8.18 -5.49 23.11
CA THR A 75 -6.76 -5.80 23.38
C THR A 75 -6.34 -7.14 22.80
N THR A 76 -7.16 -8.18 22.96
CA THR A 76 -6.84 -9.52 22.45
C THR A 76 -6.71 -9.60 20.92
N LEU A 77 -7.43 -8.74 20.18
CA LEU A 77 -7.31 -8.67 18.72
C LEU A 77 -5.90 -8.27 18.29
N PHE A 78 -5.25 -7.41 19.06
CA PHE A 78 -3.94 -6.86 18.73
C PHE A 78 -2.77 -7.62 19.39
N THR A 79 -3.01 -8.26 20.53
CA THR A 79 -1.94 -8.93 21.34
C THR A 79 -1.93 -10.44 21.16
N THR A 80 -2.70 -11.01 20.24
CA THR A 80 -2.67 -12.45 19.92
C THR A 80 -2.38 -12.67 18.43
N ASN A 81 -1.97 -13.89 18.09
CA ASN A 81 -1.70 -14.25 16.70
C ASN A 81 -2.99 -14.60 15.95
N VAL A 82 -3.76 -13.58 15.64
CA VAL A 82 -4.99 -13.70 14.84
C VAL A 82 -4.61 -14.00 13.40
N LYS A 83 -5.12 -15.10 12.84
CA LYS A 83 -4.75 -15.59 11.50
C LYS A 83 -4.91 -14.52 10.42
N ASP A 84 -6.04 -13.81 10.41
CA ASP A 84 -6.37 -12.82 9.39
C ASP A 84 -5.58 -11.51 9.53
N LEU A 85 -4.95 -11.28 10.69
CA LEU A 85 -4.10 -10.13 11.00
C LEU A 85 -2.63 -10.52 11.18
N SER A 86 -2.26 -11.79 11.00
CA SER A 86 -0.89 -12.25 11.14
C SER A 86 -0.04 -11.73 9.99
N PHE A 87 1.09 -11.14 10.33
CA PHE A 87 2.11 -10.74 9.35
C PHE A 87 3.07 -11.89 9.02
N PHE A 88 3.09 -12.90 9.88
CA PHE A 88 3.92 -14.09 9.70
C PHE A 88 3.04 -15.25 9.19
N ALA A 89 3.31 -15.71 8.00
CA ALA A 89 2.66 -16.90 7.44
C ALA A 89 3.70 -18.02 7.29
N ASP A 90 3.29 -19.24 7.63
CA ASP A 90 4.09 -20.41 7.29
C ASP A 90 4.35 -20.43 5.78
N ALA A 91 5.58 -20.58 5.40
CA ALA A 91 6.00 -20.52 4.00
C ALA A 91 6.76 -21.79 3.58
N MET A 92 6.60 -22.18 2.33
CA MET A 92 7.44 -23.16 1.67
C MET A 92 8.30 -22.48 0.60
N MET A 93 9.60 -22.38 0.83
CA MET A 93 10.54 -21.84 -0.14
C MET A 93 11.04 -22.97 -1.06
N GLY A 94 10.74 -22.83 -2.36
CA GLY A 94 11.19 -23.78 -3.38
C GLY A 94 10.70 -25.23 -3.21
N GLY A 95 9.63 -25.44 -2.43
CA GLY A 95 9.09 -26.77 -2.14
C GLY A 95 9.93 -27.64 -1.19
N MET A 96 11.11 -27.18 -0.80
CA MET A 96 12.07 -27.94 0.00
C MET A 96 12.26 -27.41 1.43
N VAL A 97 12.09 -26.11 1.64
CA VAL A 97 12.31 -25.47 2.94
C VAL A 97 10.98 -24.98 3.51
N LYS A 98 10.59 -25.53 4.65
CA LYS A 98 9.40 -25.12 5.41
C LYS A 98 9.81 -24.17 6.53
N ILE A 99 9.26 -22.96 6.51
CA ILE A 99 9.34 -21.99 7.60
C ILE A 99 8.03 -22.06 8.38
N SER A 100 8.11 -22.28 9.68
CA SER A 100 6.96 -22.28 10.58
C SER A 100 7.25 -21.44 11.82
N SER A 101 6.19 -20.93 12.45
CA SER A 101 6.31 -20.09 13.65
C SER A 101 5.42 -20.56 14.77
N SER A 102 5.90 -20.39 16.01
CA SER A 102 5.14 -20.56 17.25
C SER A 102 5.02 -19.21 17.95
N PHE A 103 3.81 -18.72 18.19
CA PHE A 103 3.57 -17.45 18.87
C PHE A 103 3.86 -17.54 20.35
N LYS A 104 4.60 -16.56 20.90
CA LYS A 104 4.97 -16.44 22.34
C LYS A 104 4.11 -15.34 22.98
N LYS A 105 2.95 -15.69 23.49
CA LYS A 105 2.00 -14.75 24.07
C LYS A 105 2.57 -13.94 25.23
N GLU A 106 3.31 -14.58 26.10
CA GLU A 106 3.94 -13.99 27.29
C GLU A 106 5.06 -12.99 26.99
N ALA A 107 5.60 -13.05 25.77
CA ALA A 107 6.63 -12.13 25.27
C ALA A 107 6.09 -11.13 24.23
N SER A 108 4.76 -11.00 24.16
CA SER A 108 4.07 -10.11 23.21
C SER A 108 3.18 -9.15 23.96
N TYR A 109 3.21 -7.87 23.57
CA TYR A 109 2.48 -6.81 24.28
C TYR A 109 2.09 -5.65 23.39
N LEU A 110 1.13 -4.87 23.87
CA LEU A 110 0.71 -3.60 23.27
C LEU A 110 1.77 -2.54 23.60
N ASP A 111 2.33 -1.89 22.56
CA ASP A 111 3.39 -0.89 22.70
C ASP A 111 2.78 0.53 22.70
N GLU A 112 2.05 0.88 21.67
CA GLU A 112 1.52 2.24 21.49
C GLU A 112 0.17 2.22 20.79
N ILE A 113 -0.71 3.15 21.17
CA ILE A 113 -1.96 3.44 20.46
C ILE A 113 -2.01 4.93 20.16
N LYS A 114 -2.23 5.27 18.89
CA LYS A 114 -2.49 6.64 18.43
C LYS A 114 -3.87 6.71 17.82
N ALA A 115 -4.66 7.66 18.26
CA ALA A 115 -6.00 7.93 17.72
C ALA A 115 -6.00 9.26 16.97
N PHE A 116 -6.56 9.24 15.77
CA PHE A 116 -6.70 10.39 14.89
C PHE A 116 -8.19 10.60 14.57
N ASP A 117 -8.55 11.63 13.81
CA ASP A 117 -9.94 11.99 13.54
C ASP A 117 -10.76 10.85 12.92
N ASP A 118 -10.18 10.14 11.94
CA ASP A 118 -10.86 9.08 11.17
C ASP A 118 -10.12 7.74 11.19
N ASN A 119 -8.99 7.66 11.88
CA ASN A 119 -8.22 6.43 11.95
C ASN A 119 -7.48 6.27 13.28
N LEU A 120 -7.07 5.05 13.56
CA LEU A 120 -6.21 4.75 14.69
C LEU A 120 -5.08 3.82 14.27
N SER A 121 -3.94 3.98 14.92
CA SER A 121 -2.75 3.14 14.75
C SER A 121 -2.47 2.40 16.05
N VAL A 122 -2.37 1.08 15.98
CA VAL A 122 -2.07 0.20 17.11
C VAL A 122 -0.74 -0.51 16.84
N LYS A 123 0.25 -0.19 17.63
CA LYS A 123 1.58 -0.78 17.58
C LYS A 123 1.71 -1.87 18.64
N THR A 124 2.15 -3.03 18.24
CA THR A 124 2.36 -4.19 19.10
C THR A 124 3.71 -4.81 18.88
N VAL A 125 4.35 -5.26 19.94
CA VAL A 125 5.53 -6.11 19.91
C VAL A 125 5.06 -7.56 19.94
N MET A 126 5.40 -8.34 18.92
CA MET A 126 4.98 -9.73 18.77
C MET A 126 6.20 -10.65 18.68
N SER A 127 6.26 -11.62 19.54
CA SER A 127 7.37 -12.57 19.63
C SER A 127 6.97 -13.96 19.20
N TYR A 128 7.90 -14.64 18.51
CA TYR A 128 7.72 -15.97 17.95
C TYR A 128 8.98 -16.81 18.16
N GLY A 129 8.80 -18.14 18.16
CA GLY A 129 9.86 -19.07 17.86
C GLY A 129 9.78 -19.49 16.40
N VAL A 130 10.84 -19.32 15.63
CA VAL A 130 10.84 -19.67 14.20
C VAL A 130 11.61 -20.98 14.00
N SER A 131 11.01 -21.91 13.25
CA SER A 131 11.62 -23.18 12.89
C SER A 131 11.76 -23.32 11.39
N LEU A 132 12.92 -23.83 10.96
CA LEU A 132 13.30 -23.98 9.55
C LEU A 132 13.61 -25.45 9.28
N ASN A 133 12.79 -26.11 8.49
CA ASN A 133 12.90 -27.51 8.15
C ASN A 133 13.19 -27.71 6.66
N VAL A 134 14.19 -28.52 6.34
CA VAL A 134 14.55 -28.85 4.95
C VAL A 134 14.07 -30.27 4.65
N MET A 135 13.30 -30.43 3.58
CA MET A 135 12.74 -31.71 3.12
C MET A 135 12.02 -32.54 4.19
N GLY A 136 11.55 -31.90 5.27
CA GLY A 136 10.90 -32.59 6.39
C GLY A 136 11.83 -33.47 7.26
N MET A 137 13.13 -33.53 6.95
CA MET A 137 14.09 -34.43 7.61
C MET A 137 15.17 -33.71 8.41
N MET A 138 15.54 -32.49 8.00
CA MET A 138 16.62 -31.77 8.67
C MET A 138 16.10 -30.43 9.21
N LYS A 139 16.17 -30.27 10.54
CA LYS A 139 15.93 -28.97 11.19
C LYS A 139 17.22 -28.16 11.12
N LEU A 140 17.18 -27.06 10.35
CA LEU A 140 18.28 -26.09 10.33
C LEU A 140 18.14 -25.08 11.46
N MET A 141 16.90 -24.83 11.91
CA MET A 141 16.60 -23.91 13.00
C MET A 141 15.38 -24.44 13.75
N ASP A 142 15.40 -24.36 15.08
CA ASP A 142 14.31 -24.81 15.94
C ASP A 142 14.04 -23.79 17.04
N ASP A 143 12.80 -23.29 17.08
CA ASP A 143 12.31 -22.30 18.03
C ASP A 143 13.24 -21.08 18.22
N TYR A 144 13.89 -20.65 17.13
CA TYR A 144 14.76 -19.48 17.13
C TYR A 144 13.96 -18.23 17.50
N PRO A 145 14.42 -17.44 18.50
CA PRO A 145 13.68 -16.28 18.97
C PRO A 145 13.62 -15.19 17.88
N PHE A 146 12.42 -14.73 17.60
CA PHE A 146 12.14 -13.66 16.65
C PHE A 146 11.10 -12.72 17.23
N THR A 147 11.38 -11.43 17.19
CA THR A 147 10.45 -10.39 17.67
C THR A 147 10.27 -9.32 16.61
N ALA A 148 9.03 -8.97 16.33
CA ALA A 148 8.68 -7.93 15.38
C ALA A 148 7.75 -6.88 16.02
N THR A 149 7.98 -5.62 15.70
CA THR A 149 7.00 -4.56 15.95
C THR A 149 6.04 -4.48 14.77
N VAL A 150 4.76 -4.61 15.05
CA VAL A 150 3.69 -4.64 14.04
C VAL A 150 2.75 -3.48 14.28
N THR A 151 2.60 -2.63 13.28
CA THR A 151 1.59 -1.55 13.28
C THR A 151 0.36 -1.99 12.50
N ARG A 152 -0.79 -1.90 13.13
CA ARG A 152 -2.10 -2.15 12.51
C ARG A 152 -2.93 -0.89 12.60
N SER A 153 -3.44 -0.46 11.45
CA SER A 153 -4.28 0.72 11.38
C SER A 153 -5.73 0.34 11.10
N ILE A 154 -6.66 1.03 11.75
CA ILE A 154 -8.10 0.95 11.48
C ILE A 154 -8.53 2.31 10.96
N LEU A 155 -9.14 2.33 9.77
CA LEU A 155 -9.62 3.54 9.12
C LEU A 155 -11.14 3.49 9.01
N LEU A 156 -11.81 4.56 9.41
CA LEU A 156 -13.21 4.79 9.13
C LEU A 156 -13.37 5.19 7.67
N LEU A 157 -14.07 4.37 6.89
CA LEU A 157 -14.31 4.68 5.49
C LEU A 157 -15.25 5.88 5.34
N PRO A 158 -15.00 6.80 4.39
CA PRO A 158 -15.85 7.96 4.16
C PRO A 158 -17.27 7.54 3.76
N GLU A 159 -18.28 8.28 4.23
CA GLU A 159 -19.67 8.07 3.81
C GLU A 159 -19.89 8.51 2.36
N ASP A 160 -19.29 9.63 1.97
CA ASP A 160 -19.31 10.11 0.59
C ASP A 160 -18.34 9.29 -0.28
N LYS A 161 -18.89 8.30 -0.97
CA LYS A 161 -18.14 7.35 -1.77
C LYS A 161 -17.77 7.89 -3.15
N MET A 162 -16.52 7.67 -3.55
CA MET A 162 -16.11 7.91 -4.92
C MET A 162 -16.91 7.05 -5.89
N ILE A 163 -17.31 7.62 -7.04
CA ILE A 163 -17.94 6.84 -8.13
C ILE A 163 -16.91 5.83 -8.66
N PRO A 164 -17.18 4.51 -8.57
CA PRO A 164 -16.25 3.49 -9.04
C PRO A 164 -16.10 3.55 -10.57
N ARG A 165 -14.92 3.18 -11.06
CA ARG A 165 -14.65 3.05 -12.49
C ARG A 165 -14.38 1.58 -12.80
N ILE A 166 -15.11 1.05 -13.80
CA ILE A 166 -14.84 -0.30 -14.31
C ILE A 166 -13.44 -0.32 -14.91
N SER A 167 -12.66 -1.31 -14.53
CA SER A 167 -11.31 -1.54 -15.05
C SER A 167 -11.39 -2.07 -16.48
N ASP A 168 -10.53 -1.53 -17.34
CA ASP A 168 -10.36 -1.99 -18.72
C ASP A 168 -9.06 -2.80 -18.80
N SER A 169 -9.13 -4.03 -19.26
CA SER A 169 -7.98 -4.94 -19.34
C SER A 169 -6.85 -4.45 -20.27
N ARG A 170 -7.14 -3.48 -21.12
CA ARG A 170 -6.12 -2.82 -21.97
C ARG A 170 -5.24 -1.85 -21.17
N MET A 171 -5.67 -1.49 -19.97
CA MET A 171 -4.94 -0.60 -19.07
C MET A 171 -4.34 -1.40 -17.93
N GLY A 172 -3.04 -1.33 -17.73
CA GLY A 172 -2.34 -1.95 -16.60
C GLY A 172 -2.58 -1.17 -15.30
N ILE A 173 -3.77 -1.34 -14.71
CA ILE A 173 -4.17 -0.68 -13.46
C ILE A 173 -4.53 -1.76 -12.43
N PHE A 174 -4.11 -1.57 -11.18
CA PHE A 174 -4.56 -2.41 -10.07
C PHE A 174 -6.08 -2.33 -9.93
N ASN A 175 -6.69 -3.44 -9.59
CA ASN A 175 -8.14 -3.51 -9.53
C ASN A 175 -8.62 -4.52 -8.47
N SER A 176 -9.90 -4.41 -8.12
CA SER A 176 -10.61 -5.36 -7.29
C SER A 176 -11.73 -6.00 -8.09
N THR A 177 -11.68 -7.32 -8.24
CA THR A 177 -12.72 -8.07 -8.96
C THR A 177 -13.96 -8.28 -8.10
N LYS A 178 -15.12 -8.14 -8.70
CA LYS A 178 -16.44 -8.30 -8.11
C LYS A 178 -17.29 -9.23 -8.95
N THR A 179 -18.16 -9.99 -8.29
CA THR A 179 -19.20 -10.79 -8.93
C THR A 179 -20.51 -10.02 -8.86
N ARG A 180 -21.16 -9.82 -9.98
CA ARG A 180 -22.50 -9.21 -10.06
C ARG A 180 -23.54 -10.28 -10.23
N LEU A 181 -24.46 -10.33 -9.28
CA LEU A 181 -25.66 -11.15 -9.37
C LEU A 181 -26.81 -10.28 -9.86
N SER A 182 -27.41 -10.62 -11.00
CA SER A 182 -28.55 -9.89 -11.55
C SER A 182 -29.53 -10.89 -12.15
N ILE A 183 -30.82 -10.73 -11.87
CA ILE A 183 -31.87 -11.39 -12.65
C ILE A 183 -32.22 -10.48 -13.81
N THR A 184 -31.70 -10.82 -14.96
CA THR A 184 -32.13 -10.31 -16.25
C THR A 184 -32.72 -11.47 -17.06
N LYS A 185 -33.25 -11.20 -18.26
CA LYS A 185 -33.73 -12.27 -19.15
C LYS A 185 -32.67 -13.32 -19.49
N GLU A 186 -31.41 -13.05 -19.21
CA GLU A 186 -30.25 -13.86 -19.58
C GLU A 186 -29.58 -14.54 -18.36
N ASP A 187 -30.09 -14.32 -17.13
CA ASP A 187 -29.64 -14.93 -15.85
C ASP A 187 -28.11 -15.02 -15.71
N GLU A 188 -27.39 -13.97 -16.10
CA GLU A 188 -25.93 -13.99 -16.07
C GLU A 188 -25.37 -13.60 -14.70
N ILE A 189 -24.52 -14.48 -14.17
CA ILE A 189 -23.55 -14.12 -13.12
C ILE A 189 -22.34 -13.50 -13.82
N GLY A 190 -22.26 -12.18 -13.81
CA GLY A 190 -21.16 -11.46 -14.41
C GLY A 190 -20.01 -11.20 -13.45
N SER A 191 -18.79 -11.14 -13.98
CA SER A 191 -17.62 -10.66 -13.24
C SER A 191 -17.19 -9.33 -13.84
N TYR A 192 -16.86 -8.36 -12.96
CA TYR A 192 -16.27 -7.08 -13.35
C TYR A 192 -15.22 -6.65 -12.36
N SER A 193 -14.31 -5.77 -12.77
CA SER A 193 -13.26 -5.26 -11.90
C SER A 193 -13.38 -3.74 -11.76
N VAL A 194 -13.11 -3.25 -10.56
CA VAL A 194 -13.09 -1.82 -10.25
C VAL A 194 -11.64 -1.36 -10.17
N ALA A 195 -11.30 -0.35 -10.96
CA ALA A 195 -9.96 0.21 -11.02
C ALA A 195 -9.58 0.93 -9.72
N HIS A 196 -8.35 0.72 -9.24
CA HIS A 196 -7.79 1.48 -8.13
C HIS A 196 -7.31 2.84 -8.64
N ARG A 197 -7.81 3.93 -8.06
CA ARG A 197 -7.44 5.28 -8.44
C ARG A 197 -7.68 6.28 -7.33
N TRP A 198 -6.99 7.39 -7.38
CA TRP A 198 -7.28 8.55 -6.54
C TRP A 198 -8.58 9.24 -6.98
N ARG A 199 -9.30 9.80 -6.02
CA ARG A 199 -10.43 10.67 -6.29
C ARG A 199 -9.91 12.01 -6.80
N LEU A 200 -10.14 12.29 -8.08
CA LEU A 200 -9.69 13.50 -8.74
C LEU A 200 -10.91 14.23 -9.32
N GLU A 201 -11.27 15.34 -8.69
CA GLU A 201 -12.40 16.18 -9.04
C GLU A 201 -11.90 17.60 -9.30
N PRO A 202 -12.35 18.27 -10.39
CA PRO A 202 -11.92 19.63 -10.69
C PRO A 202 -12.50 20.62 -9.69
N LYS A 203 -11.66 21.52 -9.17
CA LYS A 203 -12.07 22.61 -8.26
C LYS A 203 -12.99 23.62 -8.95
N ASP A 204 -12.74 23.86 -10.25
CA ASP A 204 -13.60 24.64 -11.14
C ASP A 204 -14.09 23.76 -12.29
N VAL A 205 -15.30 23.25 -12.15
CA VAL A 205 -15.93 22.33 -13.12
C VAL A 205 -16.19 23.01 -14.47
N GLU A 206 -16.56 24.28 -14.46
CA GLU A 206 -16.89 25.01 -15.71
C GLU A 206 -15.63 25.38 -16.49
N ALA A 207 -14.55 25.79 -15.82
CA ALA A 207 -13.25 25.99 -16.45
C ALA A 207 -12.71 24.66 -17.04
N TYR A 208 -12.85 23.56 -16.29
CA TYR A 208 -12.46 22.22 -16.77
C TYR A 208 -13.23 21.81 -18.04
N LYS A 209 -14.53 22.03 -18.07
CA LYS A 209 -15.38 21.76 -19.28
C LYS A 209 -14.96 22.59 -20.48
N ARG A 210 -14.42 23.79 -20.27
CA ARG A 210 -13.87 24.63 -21.35
C ARG A 210 -12.50 24.18 -21.83
N GLY A 211 -11.89 23.16 -21.19
CA GLY A 211 -10.55 22.67 -21.54
C GLY A 211 -9.40 23.46 -20.89
N GLU A 212 -9.69 24.30 -19.89
CA GLU A 212 -8.69 25.01 -19.11
C GLU A 212 -8.02 24.09 -18.09
N LEU A 213 -6.75 24.33 -17.76
CA LEU A 213 -6.06 23.62 -16.69
C LEU A 213 -6.56 24.10 -15.32
N VAL A 214 -7.12 23.18 -14.54
CA VAL A 214 -7.67 23.47 -13.21
C VAL A 214 -6.93 22.70 -12.12
N GLU A 215 -6.99 23.21 -10.90
CA GLU A 215 -6.55 22.45 -9.73
C GLU A 215 -7.59 21.41 -9.32
N PRO A 216 -7.17 20.28 -8.73
CA PRO A 216 -8.11 19.34 -8.12
C PRO A 216 -8.67 19.92 -6.81
N VAL A 217 -9.84 19.46 -6.38
CA VAL A 217 -10.41 19.76 -5.06
C VAL A 217 -9.45 19.31 -3.97
N LYS A 218 -8.84 18.12 -4.12
CA LYS A 218 -7.83 17.57 -3.19
C LYS A 218 -6.59 17.17 -3.98
N GLN A 219 -5.45 17.73 -3.61
CA GLN A 219 -4.14 17.35 -4.16
C GLN A 219 -3.71 15.99 -3.61
N ILE A 220 -2.87 15.28 -4.36
CA ILE A 220 -2.19 14.08 -3.91
C ILE A 220 -0.84 14.52 -3.33
N VAL A 221 -0.74 14.51 -2.00
CA VAL A 221 0.43 15.01 -1.28
C VAL A 221 1.25 13.85 -0.74
N PHE A 222 2.54 13.83 -1.05
CA PHE A 222 3.50 12.92 -0.44
C PHE A 222 4.45 13.67 0.47
N TYR A 223 4.60 13.17 1.68
CA TYR A 223 5.52 13.71 2.68
C TYR A 223 6.83 12.91 2.66
N VAL A 224 7.95 13.61 2.48
CA VAL A 224 9.29 13.01 2.38
C VAL A 224 9.89 12.93 3.78
N ASP A 225 10.28 11.72 4.18
CA ASP A 225 10.88 11.40 5.46
C ASP A 225 12.19 12.19 5.66
N ASP A 226 12.37 12.78 6.82
CA ASP A 226 13.56 13.55 7.19
C ASP A 226 14.79 12.65 7.45
N ALA A 227 14.59 11.35 7.65
CA ALA A 227 15.65 10.34 7.77
C ALA A 227 16.43 10.08 6.47
N PHE A 228 15.94 10.55 5.30
CA PHE A 228 16.68 10.41 4.05
C PHE A 228 18.00 11.18 4.06
N PRO A 229 19.07 10.60 3.44
CA PRO A 229 20.27 11.35 3.14
C PRO A 229 19.95 12.63 2.36
N GLU A 230 20.62 13.75 2.69
CA GLU A 230 20.30 15.06 2.11
C GLU A 230 20.37 15.07 0.57
N LEU A 231 21.36 14.35 0.00
CA LEU A 231 21.54 14.20 -1.45
C LEU A 231 20.31 13.59 -2.16
N TRP A 232 19.48 12.81 -1.44
CA TRP A 232 18.35 12.08 -2.03
C TRP A 232 17.03 12.86 -1.97
N LYS A 233 16.88 13.80 -1.05
CA LYS A 233 15.60 14.50 -0.81
C LYS A 233 15.07 15.23 -2.03
N GLU A 234 15.94 16.01 -2.70
CA GLU A 234 15.53 16.75 -3.90
C GLU A 234 15.12 15.84 -5.07
N PRO A 235 15.91 14.80 -5.44
CA PRO A 235 15.47 13.80 -6.41
C PRO A 235 14.13 13.15 -6.06
N ILE A 236 13.87 12.85 -4.78
CA ILE A 236 12.61 12.26 -4.31
C ILE A 236 11.44 13.22 -4.53
N ARG A 237 11.59 14.50 -4.18
CA ARG A 237 10.55 15.52 -4.45
C ARG A 237 10.28 15.67 -5.94
N GLN A 238 11.33 15.70 -6.76
CA GLN A 238 11.21 15.74 -8.22
C GLN A 238 10.47 14.52 -8.77
N ALA A 239 10.74 13.32 -8.25
CA ALA A 239 10.08 12.09 -8.66
C ALA A 239 8.56 12.14 -8.46
N VAL A 240 8.09 12.73 -7.35
CA VAL A 240 6.67 12.95 -7.09
C VAL A 240 6.08 13.93 -8.09
N THR A 241 6.70 15.09 -8.24
CA THR A 241 6.14 16.19 -9.04
C THR A 241 6.21 15.98 -10.54
N THR A 242 7.07 15.07 -11.03
CA THR A 242 7.19 14.74 -12.46
C THR A 242 5.87 14.21 -13.04
N TRP A 243 5.01 13.58 -12.23
CA TRP A 243 3.70 13.09 -12.64
C TRP A 243 2.71 14.20 -13.00
N ASN A 244 2.94 15.46 -12.58
CA ASN A 244 2.09 16.58 -12.97
C ASN A 244 2.00 16.74 -14.49
N ALA A 245 3.07 16.44 -15.23
CA ALA A 245 3.05 16.48 -16.70
C ALA A 245 2.00 15.51 -17.30
N ALA A 246 1.75 14.38 -16.66
CA ALA A 246 0.69 13.45 -17.09
C ALA A 246 -0.71 13.99 -16.72
N PHE A 247 -0.87 14.59 -15.55
CA PHE A 247 -2.13 15.18 -15.12
C PHE A 247 -2.52 16.42 -15.94
N GLU A 248 -1.54 17.21 -16.39
CA GLU A 248 -1.80 18.35 -17.30
C GLU A 248 -2.41 17.90 -18.64
N LYS A 249 -2.03 16.71 -19.14
CA LYS A 249 -2.62 16.15 -20.36
C LYS A 249 -4.11 15.82 -20.23
N ILE A 250 -4.61 15.68 -19.03
CA ILE A 250 -6.02 15.42 -18.73
C ILE A 250 -6.72 16.62 -18.09
N GLY A 251 -6.12 17.81 -18.16
CA GLY A 251 -6.74 19.08 -17.75
C GLY A 251 -6.53 19.48 -16.29
N PHE A 252 -5.62 18.83 -15.55
CA PHE A 252 -5.34 19.17 -14.17
C PHE A 252 -3.92 19.69 -13.97
N LYS A 253 -3.75 20.74 -13.18
CA LYS A 253 -2.47 21.27 -12.73
C LYS A 253 -2.30 21.11 -11.22
N ASN A 254 -1.06 21.06 -10.75
CA ASN A 254 -0.71 21.00 -9.33
C ASN A 254 -1.37 19.83 -8.58
N VAL A 255 -1.50 18.68 -9.23
CA VAL A 255 -2.11 17.49 -8.63
C VAL A 255 -1.17 16.83 -7.62
N MET A 256 0.09 16.61 -8.04
CA MET A 256 1.11 15.94 -7.24
C MET A 256 1.96 16.96 -6.51
N VAL A 257 2.03 16.84 -5.20
CA VAL A 257 2.78 17.74 -4.32
C VAL A 257 3.70 16.92 -3.42
N ALA A 258 4.97 17.31 -3.36
CA ALA A 258 5.93 16.79 -2.40
C ALA A 258 6.16 17.82 -1.28
N LYS A 259 6.11 17.38 -0.03
CA LYS A 259 6.42 18.17 1.16
C LYS A 259 7.41 17.43 2.02
N ASP A 260 8.26 18.13 2.73
CA ASP A 260 9.07 17.51 3.78
C ASP A 260 8.21 17.25 5.02
N PHE A 261 8.64 16.33 5.89
CA PHE A 261 8.02 16.14 7.19
C PHE A 261 8.04 17.48 7.95
N PRO A 262 6.87 18.00 8.36
CA PRO A 262 6.82 19.25 9.10
C PRO A 262 7.49 19.08 10.48
N LYS A 263 8.36 20.02 10.83
CA LYS A 263 9.11 19.99 12.09
C LYS A 263 8.33 20.62 13.25
N ASP A 264 7.44 21.55 12.91
CA ASP A 264 6.75 22.41 13.88
C ASP A 264 5.22 22.18 13.87
N ASP A 265 4.74 21.09 13.28
CA ASP A 265 3.32 20.72 13.25
C ASP A 265 3.08 19.60 14.27
N PRO A 266 2.50 19.89 15.44
CA PRO A 266 2.24 18.89 16.47
C PRO A 266 1.18 17.86 16.07
N ASP A 267 0.37 18.15 15.04
CA ASP A 267 -0.69 17.27 14.54
C ASP A 267 -0.19 16.32 13.45
N PHE A 268 1.03 16.54 12.96
CA PHE A 268 1.63 15.65 11.96
C PHE A 268 2.16 14.39 12.62
N ASP A 269 1.65 13.26 12.18
CA ASP A 269 2.17 11.95 12.54
C ASP A 269 2.21 11.05 11.30
N PRO A 270 3.38 10.47 10.95
CA PRO A 270 3.50 9.59 9.79
C PRO A 270 2.74 8.25 9.93
N ASP A 271 2.23 7.91 11.12
CA ASP A 271 1.35 6.77 11.33
C ASP A 271 -0.14 7.11 11.09
N ASN A 272 -0.46 8.40 10.94
CA ASN A 272 -1.79 8.85 10.55
C ASN A 272 -2.02 8.60 9.06
N LEU A 273 -3.02 7.79 8.71
CA LEU A 273 -3.36 7.45 7.32
C LEU A 273 -3.83 8.65 6.47
N LYS A 274 -4.05 9.81 7.08
CA LYS A 274 -4.29 11.08 6.37
C LYS A 274 -3.09 11.49 5.50
N TYR A 275 -1.86 11.08 5.89
CA TYR A 275 -0.62 11.47 5.24
C TYR A 275 -0.02 10.33 4.44
N SER A 276 0.12 10.51 3.13
CA SER A 276 0.91 9.59 2.29
C SER A 276 2.39 9.95 2.42
N CYS A 277 3.24 8.97 2.70
CA CYS A 277 4.64 9.22 3.03
C CYS A 277 5.59 8.46 2.09
N ILE A 278 6.75 9.07 1.81
CA ILE A 278 7.90 8.38 1.23
C ILE A 278 8.88 8.17 2.39
N ARG A 279 9.09 6.89 2.76
CA ARG A 279 9.81 6.50 3.98
C ARG A 279 11.17 5.88 3.65
N TYR A 280 12.17 6.26 4.44
CA TYR A 280 13.48 5.60 4.39
C TYR A 280 13.50 4.40 5.33
N VAL A 281 13.90 3.24 4.81
CA VAL A 281 14.02 2.01 5.58
C VAL A 281 15.49 1.59 5.63
N ALA A 282 16.15 1.90 6.72
CA ALA A 282 17.59 1.67 6.92
C ALA A 282 17.89 0.18 7.13
N ASN A 283 17.90 -0.60 6.07
CA ASN A 283 18.30 -2.00 6.08
C ASN A 283 19.13 -2.38 4.85
N SER A 284 19.54 -3.64 4.75
CA SER A 284 20.36 -4.17 3.65
C SER A 284 19.57 -4.56 2.40
N THR A 285 18.24 -4.37 2.38
CA THR A 285 17.42 -4.68 1.20
C THR A 285 17.75 -3.72 0.06
N ALA A 286 18.00 -4.27 -1.11
CA ALA A 286 18.26 -3.52 -2.33
C ALA A 286 16.97 -3.43 -3.17
N ASN A 287 16.02 -2.61 -2.73
CA ASN A 287 14.71 -2.45 -3.35
C ASN A 287 14.05 -1.10 -3.02
N ALA A 288 12.93 -0.83 -3.70
CA ALA A 288 11.94 0.16 -3.33
C ALA A 288 10.54 -0.43 -3.58
N MET A 289 9.51 0.11 -2.94
CA MET A 289 8.12 -0.38 -3.07
C MET A 289 7.12 0.76 -2.91
N GLY A 290 6.04 0.72 -3.69
CA GLY A 290 4.95 1.71 -3.66
C GLY A 290 3.58 1.09 -3.35
N PRO A 291 3.32 0.58 -2.13
CA PRO A 291 2.00 0.07 -1.77
C PRO A 291 0.96 1.18 -1.62
N SER A 292 -0.30 0.82 -1.89
CA SER A 292 -1.46 1.67 -1.65
C SER A 292 -2.56 0.92 -0.90
N TRP A 293 -3.41 1.67 -0.19
CA TRP A 293 -4.59 1.17 0.51
C TRP A 293 -5.84 1.76 -0.11
N THR A 294 -6.78 0.91 -0.44
CA THR A 294 -7.95 1.28 -1.22
C THR A 294 -9.24 0.96 -0.49
N ASP A 295 -10.27 1.78 -0.69
CA ASP A 295 -11.64 1.41 -0.34
C ASP A 295 -12.06 0.20 -1.21
N PRO A 296 -12.35 -0.95 -0.61
CA PRO A 296 -12.70 -2.15 -1.36
C PRO A 296 -14.05 -2.05 -2.08
N THR A 297 -14.86 -1.04 -1.77
CA THR A 297 -16.16 -0.84 -2.42
C THR A 297 -16.04 -0.07 -3.73
N THR A 298 -15.18 0.93 -3.79
CA THR A 298 -15.08 1.89 -4.90
C THR A 298 -13.77 1.81 -5.68
N GLY A 299 -12.72 1.21 -5.09
CA GLY A 299 -11.36 1.27 -5.62
C GLY A 299 -10.66 2.62 -5.37
N GLU A 300 -11.23 3.50 -4.54
CA GLU A 300 -10.58 4.75 -4.17
C GLU A 300 -9.29 4.49 -3.40
N ILE A 301 -8.18 5.04 -3.87
CA ILE A 301 -6.91 5.02 -3.13
C ILE A 301 -7.02 6.06 -2.02
N ILE A 302 -6.98 5.59 -0.77
CA ILE A 302 -7.14 6.43 0.42
C ILE A 302 -5.78 6.92 0.92
N ASN A 303 -4.81 6.02 0.91
CA ASN A 303 -3.44 6.27 1.34
C ASN A 303 -2.47 5.49 0.46
N ALA A 304 -1.27 6.02 0.30
CA ALA A 304 -0.18 5.33 -0.37
C ALA A 304 1.15 5.65 0.32
N SER A 305 2.09 4.73 0.26
CA SER A 305 3.43 4.94 0.79
C SER A 305 4.46 4.44 -0.19
N VAL A 306 5.59 5.14 -0.27
CA VAL A 306 6.78 4.64 -0.95
C VAL A 306 7.80 4.27 0.12
N LEU A 307 8.33 3.07 0.04
CA LEU A 307 9.38 2.57 0.91
C LEU A 307 10.66 2.48 0.09
N VAL A 308 11.69 3.21 0.50
CA VAL A 308 13.01 3.19 -0.14
C VAL A 308 13.99 2.57 0.84
N TYR A 309 14.53 1.42 0.49
CA TYR A 309 15.42 0.67 1.36
C TYR A 309 16.87 1.15 1.27
N GLY A 310 17.62 0.98 2.35
CA GLY A 310 18.97 1.54 2.53
C GLY A 310 19.97 1.11 1.48
N ASN A 311 19.82 -0.07 0.87
CA ASN A 311 20.76 -0.57 -0.13
C ASN A 311 20.31 -0.32 -1.59
N ILE A 312 19.38 0.61 -1.81
CA ILE A 312 18.90 0.98 -3.15
C ILE A 312 20.06 1.44 -4.08
N ILE A 313 21.08 2.07 -3.54
CA ILE A 313 22.23 2.53 -4.33
C ILE A 313 22.99 1.35 -4.93
N GLN A 314 23.12 0.23 -4.22
CA GLN A 314 23.73 -0.97 -4.79
C GLN A 314 22.91 -1.52 -5.97
N LEU A 315 21.59 -1.51 -5.85
CA LEU A 315 20.70 -1.91 -6.95
C LEU A 315 20.89 -1.00 -8.17
N ILE A 316 20.91 0.31 -7.95
CA ILE A 316 21.17 1.31 -9.01
C ILE A 316 22.53 1.10 -9.66
N ASN A 317 23.59 0.88 -8.88
CA ASN A 317 24.93 0.60 -9.40
C ASN A 317 24.93 -0.63 -10.30
N ASN A 318 24.30 -1.72 -9.85
CA ASN A 318 24.21 -2.96 -10.63
C ASN A 318 23.44 -2.75 -11.93
N TRP A 319 22.31 -2.06 -11.89
CA TRP A 319 21.52 -1.78 -13.09
C TRP A 319 22.26 -0.90 -14.09
N ARG A 320 22.84 0.21 -13.62
CA ARG A 320 23.62 1.10 -14.49
C ARG A 320 24.81 0.39 -15.13
N PHE A 321 25.53 -0.42 -14.33
CA PHE A 321 26.65 -1.18 -14.86
C PHE A 321 26.20 -2.19 -15.93
N VAL A 322 25.20 -3.01 -15.65
CA VAL A 322 24.75 -4.07 -16.58
C VAL A 322 24.07 -3.48 -17.82
N GLN A 323 23.24 -2.45 -17.66
CA GLN A 323 22.38 -1.97 -18.75
C GLN A 323 23.02 -0.86 -19.58
N THR A 324 23.85 0.01 -18.98
CA THR A 324 24.30 1.24 -19.65
C THR A 324 25.82 1.41 -19.74
N SER A 325 26.64 0.61 -19.05
CA SER A 325 28.11 0.78 -19.05
C SER A 325 28.76 0.67 -20.42
N GLN A 326 28.11 0.01 -21.37
CA GLN A 326 28.62 -0.11 -22.75
C GLN A 326 28.61 1.25 -23.45
N LEU A 327 27.64 2.09 -23.17
CA LEU A 327 27.42 3.40 -23.79
C LEU A 327 27.86 4.56 -22.89
N ASP A 328 27.85 4.38 -21.58
CA ASP A 328 28.18 5.38 -20.59
C ASP A 328 29.42 4.97 -19.76
N PRO A 329 30.62 5.52 -20.05
CA PRO A 329 31.82 5.23 -19.28
C PRO A 329 31.76 5.67 -17.81
N SER A 330 30.93 6.65 -17.45
CA SER A 330 30.82 7.21 -16.10
C SER A 330 30.30 6.19 -15.08
N VAL A 331 29.54 5.19 -15.54
CA VAL A 331 28.94 4.15 -14.69
C VAL A 331 29.78 2.87 -14.55
N ARG A 332 31.00 2.89 -15.07
CA ARG A 332 31.93 1.72 -15.00
C ARG A 332 32.68 1.63 -13.68
N GLY A 333 32.68 2.69 -12.89
CA GLY A 333 33.36 2.76 -11.60
C GLY A 333 32.55 2.09 -10.47
N LYS A 334 33.22 1.91 -9.31
CA LYS A 334 32.57 1.38 -8.10
C LYS A 334 31.56 2.35 -7.49
N LYS A 335 31.72 3.64 -7.75
CA LYS A 335 30.83 4.70 -7.30
C LYS A 335 30.31 5.45 -8.50
N LEU A 336 29.00 5.61 -8.57
CA LEU A 336 28.36 6.45 -9.57
C LEU A 336 28.59 7.93 -9.26
N PRO A 337 28.70 8.78 -10.30
CA PRO A 337 28.60 10.24 -10.12
C PRO A 337 27.28 10.65 -9.47
N ASP A 338 27.31 11.74 -8.72
CA ASP A 338 26.12 12.21 -7.94
C ASP A 338 24.92 12.55 -8.84
N ASP A 339 25.15 13.08 -10.03
CA ASP A 339 24.12 13.37 -11.03
C ASP A 339 23.44 12.10 -11.55
N VAL A 340 24.23 11.03 -11.79
CA VAL A 340 23.71 9.71 -12.18
C VAL A 340 22.89 9.09 -11.04
N VAL A 341 23.35 9.20 -9.79
CA VAL A 341 22.61 8.74 -8.61
C VAL A 341 21.28 9.49 -8.51
N LYS A 342 21.30 10.83 -8.61
CA LYS A 342 20.09 11.65 -8.54
C LYS A 342 19.09 11.30 -9.63
N ALA A 343 19.54 11.22 -10.89
CA ALA A 343 18.67 10.85 -12.01
C ALA A 343 18.06 9.44 -11.84
N SER A 344 18.83 8.51 -11.30
CA SER A 344 18.37 7.14 -11.04
C SER A 344 17.38 7.07 -9.89
N LEU A 345 17.56 7.88 -8.83
CA LEU A 345 16.60 7.99 -7.75
C LEU A 345 15.27 8.60 -8.22
N VAL A 346 15.32 9.65 -9.07
CA VAL A 346 14.11 10.19 -9.70
C VAL A 346 13.35 9.09 -10.45
N TYR A 347 14.07 8.30 -11.26
CA TYR A 347 13.46 7.21 -12.02
C TYR A 347 12.81 6.15 -11.13
N VAL A 348 13.55 5.62 -10.14
CA VAL A 348 13.05 4.57 -9.24
C VAL A 348 11.87 5.07 -8.42
N VAL A 349 11.99 6.23 -7.77
CA VAL A 349 10.92 6.75 -6.92
C VAL A 349 9.70 7.16 -7.75
N ALA A 350 9.87 7.72 -8.96
CA ALA A 350 8.75 7.99 -9.85
C ALA A 350 8.02 6.70 -10.28
N HIS A 351 8.75 5.60 -10.47
CA HIS A 351 8.16 4.28 -10.72
C HIS A 351 7.28 3.82 -9.54
N GLU A 352 7.80 3.89 -8.30
CA GLU A 352 7.04 3.51 -7.11
C GLU A 352 5.82 4.43 -6.87
N VAL A 353 5.96 5.73 -7.14
CA VAL A 353 4.83 6.66 -7.13
C VAL A 353 3.79 6.26 -8.19
N GLY A 354 4.22 5.75 -9.34
CA GLY A 354 3.33 5.18 -10.35
C GLY A 354 2.46 4.04 -9.81
N HIS A 355 3.03 3.14 -9.01
CA HIS A 355 2.26 2.11 -8.31
C HIS A 355 1.30 2.73 -7.29
N CYS A 356 1.72 3.76 -6.57
CA CYS A 356 0.87 4.53 -5.66
C CYS A 356 -0.30 5.25 -6.37
N LEU A 357 -0.18 5.51 -7.67
CA LEU A 357 -1.25 6.06 -8.51
C LEU A 357 -2.19 4.98 -9.08
N GLY A 358 -1.89 3.71 -8.84
CA GLY A 358 -2.67 2.56 -9.28
C GLY A 358 -2.12 1.83 -10.50
N PHE A 359 -0.99 2.26 -11.08
CA PHE A 359 -0.43 1.62 -12.27
C PHE A 359 0.28 0.30 -11.94
N MET A 360 0.03 -0.71 -12.74
CA MET A 360 0.80 -1.96 -12.79
C MET A 360 2.00 -1.79 -13.74
N HIS A 361 2.93 -2.77 -13.71
CA HIS A 361 3.98 -2.84 -14.71
C HIS A 361 3.37 -2.97 -16.13
N ASN A 362 3.86 -2.17 -17.06
CA ASN A 362 3.50 -2.26 -18.47
C ASN A 362 4.60 -2.97 -19.26
N MET A 363 4.52 -4.29 -19.37
CA MET A 363 5.51 -5.08 -20.11
C MET A 363 5.55 -4.79 -21.61
N ALA A 364 4.44 -4.29 -22.18
CA ALA A 364 4.39 -3.88 -23.59
C ALA A 364 5.24 -2.63 -23.87
N SER A 365 5.61 -1.84 -22.88
CA SER A 365 6.49 -0.67 -23.04
C SER A 365 7.88 -1.05 -23.56
N SER A 366 8.33 -2.29 -23.32
CA SER A 366 9.61 -2.81 -23.87
C SER A 366 9.65 -2.81 -25.40
N ALA A 367 8.51 -2.79 -26.06
CA ALA A 367 8.41 -2.72 -27.53
C ALA A 367 8.29 -1.30 -28.08
N ALA A 368 8.27 -0.27 -27.21
CA ALA A 368 8.08 1.14 -27.62
C ALA A 368 9.23 1.65 -28.51
N PHE A 369 10.42 1.12 -28.32
CA PHE A 369 11.60 1.47 -29.11
C PHE A 369 12.21 0.22 -29.76
N PRO A 370 12.61 0.29 -31.04
CA PRO A 370 13.34 -0.79 -31.71
C PRO A 370 14.66 -1.09 -30.99
N VAL A 371 15.04 -2.36 -30.94
CA VAL A 371 16.29 -2.81 -30.28
C VAL A 371 17.51 -2.11 -30.85
N ASP A 372 17.56 -1.90 -32.16
CA ASP A 372 18.68 -1.22 -32.82
C ASP A 372 18.80 0.25 -32.39
N SER A 373 17.67 0.91 -32.12
CA SER A 373 17.66 2.26 -31.54
C SER A 373 18.26 2.27 -30.13
N LEU A 374 17.87 1.33 -29.28
CA LEU A 374 18.40 1.21 -27.92
C LEU A 374 19.91 0.89 -27.88
N ARG A 375 20.45 0.30 -28.94
CA ARG A 375 21.89 0.03 -29.12
C ARG A 375 22.65 1.19 -29.76
N SER A 376 21.97 2.20 -30.26
CA SER A 376 22.57 3.36 -30.90
C SER A 376 23.00 4.41 -29.90
N VAL A 377 24.28 4.74 -29.84
CA VAL A 377 24.84 5.80 -28.98
C VAL A 377 24.15 7.14 -29.25
N SER A 378 23.96 7.52 -30.51
CA SER A 378 23.32 8.79 -30.87
C SER A 378 21.86 8.85 -30.48
N PHE A 379 21.15 7.71 -30.55
CA PHE A 379 19.75 7.64 -30.10
C PHE A 379 19.66 7.80 -28.58
N THR A 380 20.43 7.01 -27.82
CA THR A 380 20.39 7.01 -26.35
C THR A 380 20.95 8.29 -25.71
N GLN A 381 21.75 9.07 -26.44
CA GLN A 381 22.21 10.41 -26.00
C GLN A 381 21.15 11.49 -26.26
N LYS A 382 20.24 11.26 -27.20
CA LYS A 382 19.19 12.22 -27.54
C LYS A 382 17.94 12.07 -26.69
N TYR A 383 17.60 10.84 -26.30
CA TYR A 383 16.39 10.45 -25.57
C TYR A 383 16.70 9.85 -24.20
#